data_a7a38f19334f2577fa4cbcddc73aa052
#
_entry.id   a7a38f19334f2577fa4cbcddc73aa052
#
_cell.length_a   1.000
_cell.length_b   1.000
_cell.length_c   1.000
_cell.angle_alpha   90.00
_cell.angle_beta   90.00
_cell.angle_gamma   90.00
#
_symmetry.space_group_name_H-M   'P 1'
#
loop_
_entity.id
_entity.type
_entity.pdbx_description
1 polymer ?
#
loop_
_entity_poly.entity_id
_entity_poly.type
_entity_poly.pdbx_seq_one_letter_code
_entity_poly.pdbx_strand_id
1 'polypeptide(L)'
;MSGTHQSVLVVGKLGRDPELRYTNQGTPVCSLNLATDESYTDNQGQKQQQTEWHRVSVFGRQAEAAAQHLAKGRTALVEGSLQTRKWQDQQGQDRY
;
A
#
# COMPACT_ATOMS: atom_id res chain seq x y z
N MET A 1 1.51 26.70 5.06
CA MET A 1 1.12 25.45 4.41
C MET A 1 0.77 25.70 2.97
N SER A 2 1.15 24.81 2.13
CA SER A 2 1.01 25.01 0.71
C SER A 2 -0.44 25.02 0.20
N GLY A 3 -1.35 24.46 0.94
CA GLY A 3 -2.72 24.31 0.47
C GLY A 3 -2.96 23.18 -0.50
N THR A 4 -1.93 22.41 -0.83
CA THR A 4 -2.12 21.24 -1.67
C THR A 4 -2.32 20.01 -0.81
N HIS A 5 -3.21 19.17 -1.28
CA HIS A 5 -3.54 17.94 -0.58
C HIS A 5 -3.74 16.83 -1.61
N GLN A 6 -3.06 15.71 -1.38
CA GLN A 6 -3.22 14.53 -2.21
C GLN A 6 -3.70 13.38 -1.34
N SER A 7 -4.78 12.75 -1.77
CA SER A 7 -5.23 11.53 -1.15
C SER A 7 -5.37 10.44 -2.19
N VAL A 8 -5.12 9.21 -1.75
CA VAL A 8 -5.15 8.04 -2.61
C VAL A 8 -6.13 7.05 -1.99
N LEU A 9 -6.97 6.48 -2.83
CA LEU A 9 -7.90 5.44 -2.43
C LEU A 9 -7.49 4.14 -3.09
N VAL A 10 -7.21 3.12 -2.28
CA VAL A 10 -6.81 1.82 -2.78
C VAL A 10 -7.75 0.77 -2.23
N VAL A 11 -8.31 -0.05 -3.12
CA VAL A 11 -9.11 -1.21 -2.75
C VAL A 11 -8.39 -2.43 -3.28
N GLY A 12 -7.97 -3.32 -2.39
CA GLY A 12 -7.22 -4.49 -2.82
C GLY A 12 -7.28 -5.60 -1.79
N LYS A 13 -6.73 -6.74 -2.15
CA LYS A 13 -6.64 -7.88 -1.26
C LYS A 13 -5.27 -7.96 -0.61
N LEU A 14 -5.24 -8.33 0.65
CA LEU A 14 -3.98 -8.50 1.35
C LEU A 14 -3.29 -9.78 0.84
N GLY A 15 -2.04 -9.63 0.42
CA GLY A 15 -1.25 -10.76 -0.03
C GLY A 15 -0.60 -11.53 1.10
N ARG A 16 -0.56 -10.94 2.28
CA ARG A 16 -0.05 -11.57 3.51
C ARG A 16 -0.74 -10.94 4.69
N ASP A 17 -0.57 -11.55 5.85
CA ASP A 17 -1.11 -11.01 7.09
C ASP A 17 -0.45 -9.65 7.39
N PRO A 18 -1.22 -8.71 7.99
CA PRO A 18 -0.64 -7.42 8.38
C PRO A 18 0.49 -7.62 9.38
N GLU A 19 1.51 -6.78 9.28
CA GLU A 19 2.64 -6.84 10.18
C GLU A 19 2.63 -5.60 11.06
N LEU A 20 2.45 -5.79 12.37
CA LEU A 20 2.38 -4.71 13.34
C LEU A 20 3.75 -4.56 14.01
N ARG A 21 4.24 -3.34 14.04
CA ARG A 21 5.49 -2.99 14.71
C ARG A 21 5.27 -1.73 15.54
N TYR A 22 6.21 -1.46 16.41
CA TYR A 22 6.21 -0.25 17.20
C TYR A 22 7.51 0.50 16.97
N THR A 23 7.40 1.82 16.82
CA THR A 23 8.59 2.66 16.71
C THR A 23 9.30 2.75 18.05
N ASN A 24 10.49 3.38 18.05
CA ASN A 24 11.22 3.60 19.30
C ASN A 24 10.44 4.45 20.28
N GLN A 25 9.51 5.24 19.80
CA GLN A 25 8.68 6.10 20.64
C GLN A 25 7.37 5.41 21.04
N GLY A 26 7.19 4.15 20.66
CA GLY A 26 6.01 3.40 21.02
C GLY A 26 4.81 3.59 20.11
N THR A 27 4.98 4.23 18.97
CA THR A 27 3.90 4.41 18.00
C THR A 27 3.69 3.13 17.19
N PRO A 28 2.47 2.60 17.16
CA PRO A 28 2.21 1.42 16.33
C PRO A 28 2.22 1.76 14.85
N VAL A 29 2.82 0.88 14.07
CA VAL A 29 2.86 0.97 12.60
C VAL A 29 2.51 -0.40 12.04
N CYS A 30 1.51 -0.44 11.17
CA CYS A 30 1.11 -1.68 10.52
C CYS A 30 1.42 -1.61 9.04
N SER A 31 2.13 -2.60 8.54
CA SER A 31 2.45 -2.70 7.12
C SER A 31 1.49 -3.64 6.44
N LEU A 32 0.91 -3.18 5.34
CA LEU A 32 -0.02 -3.94 4.52
C LEU A 32 0.54 -4.07 3.12
N ASN A 33 0.37 -5.24 2.52
CA ASN A 33 0.65 -5.45 1.10
C ASN A 33 -0.67 -5.72 0.42
N LEU A 34 -1.10 -4.79 -0.44
CA LEU A 34 -2.38 -4.89 -1.13
C LEU A 34 -2.15 -5.15 -2.61
N ALA A 35 -2.88 -6.11 -3.13
CA ALA A 35 -2.86 -6.43 -4.54
C ALA A 35 -4.09 -5.85 -5.22
N THR A 36 -3.88 -5.12 -6.29
CA THR A 36 -4.96 -4.65 -7.15
C THR A 36 -4.81 -5.29 -8.51
N ASP A 37 -5.92 -5.79 -9.03
CA ASP A 37 -5.94 -6.43 -10.34
C ASP A 37 -6.51 -5.45 -11.37
N GLU A 38 -5.78 -5.31 -12.46
CA GLU A 38 -6.23 -4.49 -13.58
C GLU A 38 -6.35 -5.36 -14.82
N SER A 39 -7.45 -5.17 -15.53
CA SER A 39 -7.68 -5.83 -16.80
C SER A 39 -7.56 -4.82 -17.92
N TYR A 40 -6.89 -5.21 -18.99
CA TYR A 40 -6.80 -4.35 -20.16
C TYR A 40 -6.79 -5.21 -21.42
N THR A 41 -7.15 -4.60 -22.53
CA THR A 41 -7.12 -5.25 -23.84
C THR A 41 -5.88 -4.79 -24.58
N ASP A 42 -5.04 -5.73 -25.00
CA ASP A 42 -3.83 -5.39 -25.71
C ASP A 42 -4.12 -5.02 -27.16
N ASN A 43 -3.04 -4.71 -27.91
CA ASN A 43 -3.17 -4.29 -29.30
C ASN A 43 -3.69 -5.39 -30.22
N GLN A 44 -3.67 -6.62 -29.76
CA GLN A 44 -4.15 -7.77 -30.55
C GLN A 44 -5.57 -8.18 -30.15
N GLY A 45 -6.22 -7.38 -29.31
CA GLY A 45 -7.59 -7.65 -28.89
C GLY A 45 -7.72 -8.69 -27.79
N GLN A 46 -6.62 -9.10 -27.18
CA GLN A 46 -6.65 -10.09 -26.12
C GLN A 46 -6.72 -9.40 -24.76
N LYS A 47 -7.51 -10.00 -23.87
CA LYS A 47 -7.61 -9.50 -22.50
C LYS A 47 -6.38 -9.93 -21.73
N GLN A 48 -5.78 -8.97 -21.04
CA GLN A 48 -4.65 -9.18 -20.16
C GLN A 48 -5.00 -8.78 -18.76
N GLN A 49 -4.44 -9.47 -17.78
CA GLN A 49 -4.56 -9.12 -16.38
C GLN A 49 -3.20 -8.77 -15.83
N GLN A 50 -3.18 -7.73 -15.02
CA GLN A 50 -1.97 -7.29 -14.36
C GLN A 50 -2.26 -7.05 -12.89
N THR A 51 -1.42 -7.59 -12.03
CA THR A 51 -1.53 -7.38 -10.60
C THR A 51 -0.48 -6.38 -10.17
N GLU A 52 -0.91 -5.34 -9.47
CA GLU A 52 0.00 -4.39 -8.86
C GLU A 52 -0.01 -4.55 -7.36
N TRP A 53 1.17 -4.47 -6.76
CA TRP A 53 1.34 -4.56 -5.33
C TRP A 53 1.60 -3.19 -4.74
N HIS A 54 0.83 -2.87 -3.71
CA HIS A 54 0.97 -1.59 -3.01
C HIS A 54 1.39 -1.86 -1.59
N ARG A 55 2.43 -1.16 -1.16
CA ARG A 55 2.84 -1.22 0.24
C ARG A 55 2.23 -0.03 0.96
N VAL A 56 1.50 -0.32 2.01
CA VAL A 56 0.79 0.69 2.78
C VAL A 56 1.28 0.63 4.22
N SER A 57 1.56 1.81 4.79
CA SER A 57 1.90 1.92 6.20
C SER A 57 0.77 2.65 6.92
N VAL A 58 0.28 2.04 7.99
CA VAL A 58 -0.79 2.60 8.81
C VAL A 58 -0.23 2.91 10.18
N PHE A 59 -0.50 4.10 10.67
CA PHE A 59 0.09 4.58 11.92
C PHE A 59 -0.98 4.78 13.00
N GLY A 60 -0.58 4.62 14.25
CA GLY A 60 -1.42 4.95 15.38
C GLY A 60 -2.50 3.91 15.65
N ARG A 61 -3.63 4.37 16.14
CA ARG A 61 -4.73 3.47 16.50
C ARG A 61 -5.21 2.63 15.33
N GLN A 62 -5.18 3.19 14.14
CA GLN A 62 -5.60 2.46 12.95
C GLN A 62 -4.67 1.30 12.65
N ALA A 63 -3.39 1.41 13.03
CA ALA A 63 -2.44 0.31 12.84
C ALA A 63 -2.83 -0.90 13.69
N GLU A 64 -3.21 -0.66 14.93
CA GLU A 64 -3.63 -1.75 15.81
C GLU A 64 -4.93 -2.37 15.34
N ALA A 65 -5.89 -1.54 14.90
CA ALA A 65 -7.14 -2.05 14.35
C ALA A 65 -6.91 -2.86 13.07
N ALA A 66 -6.02 -2.39 12.20
CA ALA A 66 -5.73 -3.11 10.97
C ALA A 66 -5.11 -4.47 11.28
N ALA A 67 -4.16 -4.52 12.21
CA ALA A 67 -3.52 -5.77 12.59
C ALA A 67 -4.52 -6.76 13.21
N GLN A 68 -5.52 -6.24 13.91
CA GLN A 68 -6.50 -7.06 14.60
C GLN A 68 -7.58 -7.59 13.67
N HIS A 69 -8.01 -6.80 12.68
CA HIS A 69 -9.18 -7.12 11.87
C HIS A 69 -8.86 -7.57 10.46
N LEU A 70 -7.68 -7.29 9.96
CA LEU A 70 -7.30 -7.68 8.60
C LEU A 70 -6.47 -8.95 8.61
N ALA A 71 -6.55 -9.68 7.51
CA ALA A 71 -5.81 -10.93 7.35
C ALA A 71 -5.54 -11.16 5.87
N LYS A 72 -4.59 -12.03 5.59
CA LYS A 72 -4.29 -12.46 4.23
C LYS A 72 -5.57 -12.90 3.51
N GLY A 73 -5.75 -12.41 2.29
CA GLY A 73 -6.89 -12.74 1.47
C GLY A 73 -8.11 -11.85 1.65
N ARG A 74 -8.12 -11.02 2.68
CA ARG A 74 -9.23 -10.08 2.87
C ARG A 74 -9.08 -8.87 1.98
N THR A 75 -10.21 -8.33 1.55
CA THR A 75 -10.25 -7.10 0.79
C THR A 75 -10.29 -5.91 1.75
N ALA A 76 -9.45 -4.94 1.51
CA ALA A 76 -9.38 -3.73 2.33
C ALA A 76 -9.52 -2.50 1.46
N LEU A 77 -10.18 -1.50 2.01
CA LEU A 77 -10.28 -0.17 1.45
C LEU A 77 -9.36 0.73 2.27
N VAL A 78 -8.40 1.33 1.60
CA VAL A 78 -7.44 2.22 2.27
C VAL A 78 -7.50 3.58 1.61
N GLU A 79 -7.69 4.59 2.43
CA GLU A 79 -7.61 5.98 2.02
C GLU A 79 -6.51 6.65 2.80
N GLY A 80 -5.62 7.32 2.12
CA GLY A 80 -4.50 7.95 2.79
C GLY A 80 -3.79 8.94 1.91
N SER A 81 -2.72 9.47 2.44
CA SER A 81 -1.87 10.42 1.75
C SER A 81 -0.80 9.71 0.96
N LEU A 82 -0.54 10.21 -0.24
CA LEU A 82 0.56 9.71 -1.03
C LEU A 82 1.84 10.39 -0.59
N GLN A 83 2.82 9.59 -0.22
CA GLN A 83 4.16 10.08 0.08
C GLN A 83 5.15 9.44 -0.86
N THR A 84 5.94 10.26 -1.51
CA THR A 84 6.99 9.78 -2.38
C THR A 84 8.32 9.92 -1.65
N ARG A 85 9.00 8.79 -1.50
CA ARG A 85 10.34 8.77 -0.93
C ARG A 85 11.32 8.46 -2.03
N LYS A 86 12.32 9.33 -2.16
CA LYS A 86 13.35 9.17 -3.16
C LYS A 86 14.53 8.43 -2.53
N TRP A 87 14.97 7.37 -3.19
CA TRP A 87 16.14 6.62 -2.74
C TRP A 87 16.88 6.09 -3.96
N GLN A 88 18.13 5.73 -3.77
CA GLN A 88 18.94 5.20 -4.85
C GLN A 88 19.11 3.70 -4.68
N ASP A 89 18.98 2.98 -5.79
CA ASP A 89 19.23 1.56 -5.78
C ASP A 89 20.74 1.28 -5.86
N GLN A 90 21.10 0.01 -5.94
CA GLN A 90 22.49 -0.38 -5.93
C GLN A 90 23.27 0.10 -7.18
N GLN A 91 22.56 0.41 -8.24
CA GLN A 91 23.16 0.96 -9.45
C GLN A 91 23.18 2.49 -9.45
N GLY A 92 22.75 3.12 -8.37
CA GLY A 92 22.73 4.57 -8.28
C GLY A 92 21.51 5.23 -8.93
N GLN A 93 20.51 4.46 -9.29
CA GLN A 93 19.29 5.01 -9.88
C GLN A 93 18.28 5.40 -8.80
N ASP A 94 17.60 6.53 -9.04
CA ASP A 94 16.56 7.00 -8.13
C ASP A 94 15.33 6.14 -8.25
N ARG A 95 14.70 5.86 -7.10
CA ARG A 95 13.46 5.11 -7.02
C ARG A 95 12.43 5.88 -6.21
N TYR A 96 11.17 5.62 -6.50
CA TYR A 96 10.06 6.30 -5.84
C TYR A 96 9.04 5.32 -5.32
#